data_a1f301eedc70bb85303b7f1b7c80c459
#
_entry.id   a1f301eedc70bb85303b7f1b7c80c459
#
_cell.length_a   1.000
_cell.length_b   1.000
_cell.length_c   1.000
_cell.angle_alpha   90.00
_cell.angle_beta   90.00
_cell.angle_gamma   90.00
#
_symmetry.space_group_name_H-M   'P 1'
#
loop_
_entity.id
_entity.type
_entity.pdbx_description
1 polymer ?
#
loop_
_entity_poly.entity_id
_entity_poly.type
_entity_poly.pdbx_seq_one_letter_code
_entity_poly.pdbx_strand_id
1 'polypeptide(L)'
;MLVLLLTGVGLIILLSASFPSAYYESGDPLYYFKRQAAFATLGLAAMVVIGRINYARFRGVAKIALGVSIALLVAVIIPGVGITSHGATRWLGIPGTTMRFQPSEIAKLGVILYFADSISKKKDKMRTLRYGILPYGFILALIAVLMYFEPHLSGTVLILGIGAAMMFVGGIRGYWVGIGIGGAVSYTHLRAHETEL
;
A
#
# COMPACT_ATOMS: atom_id res chain seq x y z
N MET A 1 17.00 -14.72 -2.05
CA MET A 1 17.19 -15.35 -3.38
C MET A 1 16.08 -14.98 -4.36
N LEU A 2 14.81 -15.35 -4.10
CA LEU A 2 13.67 -15.09 -5.00
C LEU A 2 13.50 -13.60 -5.36
N VAL A 3 13.59 -12.68 -4.39
CA VAL A 3 13.45 -11.24 -4.62
C VAL A 3 14.52 -10.72 -5.59
N LEU A 4 15.78 -11.14 -5.42
CA LEU A 4 16.87 -10.74 -6.31
C LEU A 4 16.65 -11.25 -7.73
N LEU A 5 16.21 -12.49 -7.87
CA LEU A 5 15.91 -13.09 -9.17
C LEU A 5 14.76 -12.35 -9.87
N LEU A 6 13.65 -12.13 -9.17
CA LEU A 6 12.50 -11.40 -9.72
C LEU A 6 12.84 -9.95 -10.07
N THR A 7 13.65 -9.27 -9.24
CA THR A 7 14.11 -7.92 -9.53
C THR A 7 15.00 -7.88 -10.77
N GLY A 8 15.92 -8.84 -10.91
CA GLY A 8 16.79 -8.96 -12.08
C GLY A 8 16.00 -9.21 -13.36
N VAL A 9 15.10 -10.19 -13.34
CA VAL A 9 14.21 -10.47 -14.49
C VAL A 9 13.34 -9.26 -14.82
N GLY A 10 12.77 -8.59 -13.81
CA GLY A 10 11.96 -7.38 -14.00
C GLY A 10 12.73 -6.24 -14.65
N LEU A 11 14.00 -6.03 -14.28
CA LEU A 11 14.86 -5.02 -14.90
C LEU A 11 15.19 -5.35 -16.37
N ILE A 12 15.41 -6.63 -16.70
CA ILE A 12 15.64 -7.05 -18.09
C ILE A 12 14.38 -6.84 -18.95
N ILE A 13 13.23 -7.22 -18.44
CA ILE A 13 11.95 -7.01 -19.14
C ILE A 13 11.68 -5.52 -19.32
N LEU A 14 11.91 -4.71 -18.28
CA LEU A 14 11.76 -3.26 -18.36
C LEU A 14 12.66 -2.66 -19.45
N LEU A 15 13.94 -3.05 -19.49
CA LEU A 15 14.87 -2.59 -20.50
C LEU A 15 14.34 -2.87 -21.92
N SER A 16 13.89 -4.10 -22.16
CA SER A 16 13.35 -4.49 -23.46
C SER A 16 12.08 -3.74 -23.83
N ALA A 17 11.14 -3.59 -22.89
CA ALA A 17 9.85 -2.97 -23.15
C ALA A 17 9.92 -1.43 -23.26
N SER A 18 10.81 -0.79 -22.49
CA SER A 18 10.89 0.68 -22.44
C SER A 18 11.89 1.29 -23.41
N PHE A 19 12.71 0.49 -24.07
CA PHE A 19 13.77 0.96 -24.97
C PHE A 19 13.27 1.90 -26.09
N PRO A 20 12.21 1.58 -26.86
CA PRO A 20 11.72 2.47 -27.90
C PRO A 20 11.15 3.76 -27.32
N SER A 21 10.30 3.69 -26.28
CA SER A 21 9.68 4.86 -25.67
C SER A 21 10.72 5.79 -25.06
N ALA A 22 11.73 5.24 -24.38
CA ALA A 22 12.82 6.04 -23.79
C ALA A 22 13.62 6.79 -24.85
N TYR A 23 13.89 6.16 -25.98
CA TYR A 23 14.61 6.79 -27.10
C TYR A 23 13.83 7.96 -27.69
N TYR A 24 12.52 7.78 -27.93
CA TYR A 24 11.67 8.83 -28.51
C TYR A 24 11.39 9.99 -27.56
N GLU A 25 11.22 9.72 -26.25
CA GLU A 25 10.84 10.74 -25.26
C GLU A 25 12.03 11.53 -24.69
N SER A 26 13.15 10.85 -24.45
CA SER A 26 14.31 11.43 -23.74
C SER A 26 15.61 11.46 -24.54
N GLY A 27 15.66 10.83 -25.71
CA GLY A 27 16.89 10.65 -26.49
C GLY A 27 17.89 9.66 -25.89
N ASP A 28 17.64 9.14 -24.68
CA ASP A 28 18.46 8.12 -24.01
C ASP A 28 17.65 6.82 -23.86
N PRO A 29 17.97 5.76 -24.64
CA PRO A 29 17.24 4.51 -24.60
C PRO A 29 17.31 3.80 -23.24
N LEU A 30 18.27 4.15 -22.40
CA LEU A 30 18.47 3.58 -21.08
C LEU A 30 17.88 4.42 -19.95
N TYR A 31 17.18 5.52 -20.24
CA TYR A 31 16.66 6.46 -19.25
C TYR A 31 15.83 5.77 -18.16
N TYR A 32 14.81 5.03 -18.53
CA TYR A 32 13.95 4.31 -17.57
C TYR A 32 14.70 3.19 -16.85
N PHE A 33 15.56 2.46 -17.55
CA PHE A 33 16.38 1.40 -16.95
C PHE A 33 17.33 1.93 -15.87
N LYS A 34 18.09 2.98 -16.15
CA LYS A 34 19.02 3.59 -15.18
C LYS A 34 18.29 4.02 -13.92
N ARG A 35 17.15 4.70 -14.09
CA ARG A 35 16.33 5.16 -12.98
C ARG A 35 15.78 4.01 -12.14
N GLN A 36 15.25 2.98 -12.80
CA GLN A 36 14.69 1.81 -12.10
C GLN A 36 15.77 0.97 -11.43
N ALA A 37 16.94 0.79 -12.06
CA ALA A 37 18.07 0.09 -11.48
C ALA A 37 18.58 0.80 -10.21
N ALA A 38 18.67 2.13 -10.22
CA ALA A 38 19.03 2.92 -9.06
C ALA A 38 18.03 2.72 -7.90
N PHE A 39 16.72 2.80 -8.17
CA PHE A 39 15.70 2.54 -7.15
C PHE A 39 15.69 1.09 -6.66
N ALA A 40 15.90 0.12 -7.56
CA ALA A 40 16.01 -1.30 -7.19
C ALA A 40 17.21 -1.55 -6.25
N THR A 41 18.37 -0.97 -6.57
CA THR A 41 19.56 -1.07 -5.72
C THR A 41 19.32 -0.44 -4.36
N LEU A 42 18.72 0.75 -4.32
CA LEU A 42 18.36 1.43 -3.06
C LEU A 42 17.35 0.59 -2.25
N GLY A 43 16.34 0.02 -2.90
CA GLY A 43 15.35 -0.85 -2.27
C GLY A 43 15.95 -2.13 -1.70
N LEU A 44 16.87 -2.77 -2.43
CA LEU A 44 17.60 -3.95 -1.95
C LEU A 44 18.50 -3.62 -0.76
N ALA A 45 19.19 -2.49 -0.81
CA ALA A 45 20.01 -2.01 0.31
C ALA A 45 19.14 -1.73 1.55
N ALA A 46 18.00 -1.05 1.37
CA ALA A 46 17.04 -0.81 2.44
C ALA A 46 16.48 -2.12 3.02
N MET A 47 16.17 -3.11 2.18
CA MET A 47 15.71 -4.43 2.61
C MET A 47 16.74 -5.11 3.52
N VAL A 48 18.02 -5.08 3.16
CA VAL A 48 19.11 -5.67 3.97
C VAL A 48 19.26 -4.93 5.30
N VAL A 49 19.25 -3.60 5.28
CA VAL A 49 19.36 -2.77 6.49
C VAL A 49 18.18 -3.01 7.43
N ILE A 50 16.96 -2.93 6.91
CA ILE A 50 15.73 -3.13 7.71
C ILE A 50 15.67 -4.56 8.26
N GLY A 51 16.10 -5.56 7.47
CA GLY A 51 16.13 -6.96 7.89
C GLY A 51 17.09 -7.24 9.06
N ARG A 52 18.08 -6.36 9.29
CA ARG A 52 18.99 -6.43 10.44
C ARG A 52 18.45 -5.72 11.69
N ILE A 53 17.42 -4.92 11.57
CA ILE A 53 16.83 -4.19 12.70
C ILE A 53 15.91 -5.14 13.49
N ASN A 54 16.08 -5.12 14.82
CA ASN A 54 15.17 -5.87 15.68
C ASN A 54 13.74 -5.35 15.54
N TYR A 55 12.81 -6.24 15.20
CA TYR A 55 11.39 -5.93 15.00
C TYR A 55 10.73 -5.24 16.21
N ALA A 56 11.25 -5.46 17.42
CA ALA A 56 10.74 -4.82 18.63
C ALA A 56 10.81 -3.27 18.57
N ARG A 57 11.76 -2.71 17.81
CA ARG A 57 11.87 -1.26 17.59
C ARG A 57 10.69 -0.69 16.83
N PHE A 58 10.12 -1.47 15.92
CA PHE A 58 8.96 -1.04 15.13
C PHE A 58 7.67 -0.93 15.96
N ARG A 59 7.60 -1.56 17.14
CA ARG A 59 6.45 -1.43 18.04
C ARG A 59 6.22 0.00 18.50
N GLY A 60 7.31 0.75 18.80
CA GLY A 60 7.21 2.16 19.23
C GLY A 60 6.65 3.08 18.15
N VAL A 61 6.94 2.79 16.89
CA VAL A 61 6.53 3.64 15.74
C VAL A 61 5.24 3.18 15.07
N ALA A 62 4.71 2.01 15.41
CA ALA A 62 3.55 1.41 14.73
C ALA A 62 2.30 2.31 14.73
N LYS A 63 1.99 2.94 15.86
CA LYS A 63 0.84 3.87 15.97
C LYS A 63 1.08 5.16 15.18
N ILE A 64 2.31 5.68 15.24
CA ILE A 64 2.71 6.89 14.53
C ILE A 64 2.66 6.62 13.03
N ALA A 65 3.18 5.47 12.56
CA ALA A 65 3.14 5.06 11.17
C ALA A 65 1.70 5.00 10.62
N LEU A 66 0.77 4.43 11.37
CA LEU A 66 -0.64 4.42 10.98
C LEU A 66 -1.23 5.84 10.98
N GLY A 67 -0.97 6.66 11.99
CA GLY A 67 -1.45 8.05 12.05
C GLY A 67 -0.93 8.90 10.90
N VAL A 68 0.37 8.81 10.60
CA VAL A 68 1.00 9.50 9.47
C VAL A 68 0.40 9.02 8.14
N SER A 69 0.19 7.72 7.97
CA SER A 69 -0.38 7.19 6.73
C SER A 69 -1.81 7.67 6.49
N ILE A 70 -2.65 7.73 7.54
CA ILE A 70 -4.00 8.29 7.44
C ILE A 70 -3.94 9.80 7.13
N ALA A 71 -3.05 10.55 7.76
CA ALA A 71 -2.86 11.97 7.48
C ALA A 71 -2.43 12.23 6.02
N LEU A 72 -1.55 11.39 5.47
CA LEU A 72 -1.13 11.47 4.07
C LEU A 72 -2.26 11.12 3.09
N LEU A 73 -3.10 10.12 3.41
CA LEU A 73 -4.29 9.81 2.62
C LEU A 73 -5.29 10.98 2.61
N VAL A 74 -5.48 11.63 3.76
CA VAL A 74 -6.32 12.84 3.83
C VAL A 74 -5.68 13.98 3.02
N ALA A 75 -4.36 14.17 3.12
CA ALA A 75 -3.66 15.25 2.44
C ALA A 75 -3.78 15.15 0.91
N VAL A 76 -3.75 13.95 0.33
CA VAL A 76 -3.85 13.78 -1.13
C VAL A 76 -5.24 14.13 -1.67
N ILE A 77 -6.28 14.04 -0.83
CA ILE A 77 -7.67 14.38 -1.21
C ILE A 77 -7.87 15.91 -1.25
N ILE A 78 -7.02 16.67 -0.54
CA ILE A 78 -7.14 18.13 -0.49
C ILE A 78 -6.82 18.73 -1.88
N PRO A 79 -7.73 19.55 -2.47
CA PRO A 79 -7.49 20.19 -3.75
C PRO A 79 -6.22 21.04 -3.71
N GLY A 80 -5.36 20.89 -4.73
CA GLY A 80 -4.10 21.64 -4.85
C GLY A 80 -2.88 21.01 -4.16
N VAL A 81 -3.05 19.95 -3.35
CA VAL A 81 -1.96 19.21 -2.70
C VAL A 81 -1.63 17.94 -3.48
N GLY A 82 -2.66 17.22 -3.91
CA GLY A 82 -2.52 16.00 -4.71
C GLY A 82 -2.19 16.28 -6.18
N ILE A 83 -1.38 15.42 -6.78
CA ILE A 83 -1.05 15.45 -8.21
C ILE A 83 -1.97 14.48 -8.93
N THR A 84 -2.72 15.04 -9.90
CA THR A 84 -3.60 14.25 -10.77
C THR A 84 -2.79 13.65 -11.91
N SER A 85 -2.90 12.33 -12.07
CA SER A 85 -2.31 11.59 -13.18
C SER A 85 -3.34 10.60 -13.72
N HIS A 86 -3.56 10.61 -15.04
CA HIS A 86 -4.56 9.77 -15.71
C HIS A 86 -5.97 9.86 -15.09
N GLY A 87 -6.41 11.09 -14.80
CA GLY A 87 -7.77 11.33 -14.26
C GLY A 87 -7.98 11.00 -12.78
N ALA A 88 -6.94 10.62 -12.05
CA ALA A 88 -7.03 10.32 -10.62
C ALA A 88 -5.92 11.02 -9.81
N THR A 89 -6.32 11.62 -8.68
CA THR A 89 -5.40 12.30 -7.76
C THR A 89 -4.91 11.30 -6.71
N ARG A 90 -3.74 10.71 -6.94
CA ARG A 90 -3.20 9.60 -6.11
C ARG A 90 -1.77 9.84 -5.64
N TRP A 91 -1.13 10.91 -6.09
CA TRP A 91 0.28 11.14 -5.87
C TRP A 91 0.48 12.42 -5.09
N LEU A 92 1.44 12.38 -4.18
CA LEU A 92 1.98 13.57 -3.55
C LEU A 92 3.37 13.86 -4.15
N GLY A 93 3.59 15.14 -4.52
CA GLY A 93 4.87 15.61 -4.98
C GLY A 93 5.69 16.22 -3.86
N ILE A 94 7.00 16.04 -3.91
CA ILE A 94 7.91 16.78 -3.03
C ILE A 94 8.21 18.12 -3.72
N PRO A 95 7.87 19.27 -3.08
CA PRO A 95 8.13 20.57 -3.67
C PRO A 95 9.59 20.74 -4.12
N GLY A 96 9.80 21.27 -5.32
CA GLY A 96 11.13 21.48 -5.88
C GLY A 96 11.80 20.23 -6.47
N THR A 97 11.12 19.09 -6.53
CA THR A 97 11.65 17.85 -7.13
C THR A 97 10.65 17.23 -8.11
N THR A 98 11.15 16.37 -9.00
CA THR A 98 10.31 15.53 -9.85
C THR A 98 9.86 14.24 -9.14
N MET A 99 10.20 14.09 -7.86
CA MET A 99 9.86 12.91 -7.08
C MET A 99 8.40 12.95 -6.65
N ARG A 100 7.70 11.85 -6.91
CA ARG A 100 6.31 11.63 -6.49
C ARG A 100 6.25 10.35 -5.68
N PHE A 101 5.43 10.34 -4.64
CA PHE A 101 5.16 9.12 -3.88
C PHE A 101 3.65 8.95 -3.68
N GLN A 102 3.23 7.73 -3.48
CA GLN A 102 1.82 7.41 -3.34
C GLN A 102 1.51 7.12 -1.86
N PRO A 103 0.61 7.89 -1.23
CA PRO A 103 0.23 7.70 0.18
C PRO A 103 -0.27 6.31 0.52
N SER A 104 -0.97 5.63 -0.39
CA SER A 104 -1.45 4.27 -0.19
C SER A 104 -0.34 3.23 -0.02
N GLU A 105 0.87 3.46 -0.58
CA GLU A 105 2.02 2.58 -0.33
C GLU A 105 2.49 2.68 1.13
N ILE A 106 2.49 3.89 1.69
CA ILE A 106 2.80 4.12 3.10
C ILE A 106 1.70 3.57 4.00
N ALA A 107 0.42 3.69 3.58
CA ALA A 107 -0.71 3.17 4.33
C ALA A 107 -0.66 1.64 4.49
N LYS A 108 -0.22 0.90 3.47
CA LYS A 108 0.02 -0.55 3.58
C LYS A 108 1.00 -0.88 4.71
N LEU A 109 2.13 -0.17 4.75
CA LEU A 109 3.14 -0.37 5.81
C LEU A 109 2.59 0.03 7.19
N GLY A 110 1.87 1.14 7.28
CA GLY A 110 1.22 1.59 8.52
C GLY A 110 0.24 0.56 9.08
N VAL A 111 -0.62 0.00 8.22
CA VAL A 111 -1.56 -1.07 8.59
C VAL A 111 -0.82 -2.32 9.05
N ILE A 112 0.19 -2.78 8.31
CA ILE A 112 0.97 -3.98 8.67
C ILE A 112 1.62 -3.80 10.04
N LEU A 113 2.32 -2.70 10.26
CA LEU A 113 3.02 -2.44 11.52
C LEU A 113 2.06 -2.34 12.70
N TYR A 114 0.98 -1.58 12.54
CA TYR A 114 0.01 -1.39 13.61
C TYR A 114 -0.77 -2.66 13.93
N PHE A 115 -1.22 -3.41 12.91
CA PHE A 115 -1.96 -4.66 13.12
C PHE A 115 -1.05 -5.71 13.75
N ALA A 116 0.18 -5.86 13.29
CA ALA A 116 1.15 -6.79 13.88
C ALA A 116 1.37 -6.51 15.38
N ASP A 117 1.63 -5.25 15.76
CA ASP A 117 1.82 -4.88 17.17
C ASP A 117 0.55 -5.06 17.99
N SER A 118 -0.59 -4.58 17.49
CA SER A 118 -1.86 -4.59 18.23
C SER A 118 -2.43 -6.01 18.40
N ILE A 119 -2.37 -6.83 17.35
CA ILE A 119 -2.82 -8.23 17.37
C ILE A 119 -1.95 -9.05 18.32
N SER A 120 -0.62 -8.90 18.26
CA SER A 120 0.30 -9.62 19.15
C SER A 120 0.07 -9.35 20.63
N LYS A 121 -0.42 -8.17 20.97
CA LYS A 121 -0.76 -7.78 22.36
C LYS A 121 -2.11 -8.31 22.83
N LYS A 122 -3.06 -8.51 21.91
CA LYS A 122 -4.45 -8.88 22.27
C LYS A 122 -4.68 -10.40 22.35
N LYS A 123 -3.86 -11.20 21.66
CA LYS A 123 -3.90 -12.68 21.70
C LYS A 123 -5.34 -13.25 21.72
N ASP A 124 -5.73 -13.94 22.79
CA ASP A 124 -7.05 -14.60 22.91
C ASP A 124 -8.25 -13.66 22.80
N LYS A 125 -8.09 -12.36 23.11
CA LYS A 125 -9.15 -11.35 22.96
C LYS A 125 -9.53 -11.10 21.50
N MET A 126 -8.68 -11.52 20.55
CA MET A 126 -8.95 -11.40 19.11
C MET A 126 -10.19 -12.17 18.64
N ARG A 127 -10.61 -13.20 19.36
CA ARG A 127 -11.83 -13.98 19.06
C ARG A 127 -13.12 -13.23 19.35
N THR A 128 -13.04 -12.11 20.07
CA THR A 128 -14.19 -11.30 20.49
C THR A 128 -14.46 -10.18 19.50
N LEU A 129 -15.71 -9.95 19.13
CA LEU A 129 -16.13 -8.89 18.21
C LEU A 129 -15.62 -7.51 18.62
N ARG A 130 -15.73 -7.18 19.91
CA ARG A 130 -15.37 -5.87 20.46
C ARG A 130 -13.88 -5.56 20.39
N TYR A 131 -13.00 -6.55 20.59
CA TYR A 131 -11.54 -6.33 20.64
C TYR A 131 -10.80 -6.82 19.40
N GLY A 132 -11.36 -7.80 18.68
CA GLY A 132 -10.74 -8.39 17.51
C GLY A 132 -11.22 -7.80 16.19
N ILE A 133 -12.53 -7.51 16.06
CA ILE A 133 -13.08 -7.12 14.74
C ILE A 133 -13.31 -5.62 14.66
N LEU A 134 -14.03 -5.05 15.64
CA LEU A 134 -14.44 -3.65 15.57
C LEU A 134 -13.27 -2.65 15.38
N PRO A 135 -12.16 -2.70 16.15
CA PRO A 135 -11.11 -1.70 16.01
C PRO A 135 -10.36 -1.81 14.68
N TYR A 136 -10.13 -3.03 14.19
CA TYR A 136 -9.42 -3.24 12.92
C TYR A 136 -10.33 -3.00 11.73
N GLY A 137 -11.58 -3.45 11.82
CA GLY A 137 -12.60 -3.19 10.81
C GLY A 137 -12.87 -1.70 10.64
N PHE A 138 -12.91 -0.94 11.74
CA PHE A 138 -13.05 0.52 11.68
C PHE A 138 -11.88 1.19 10.95
N ILE A 139 -10.63 0.77 11.26
CA ILE A 139 -9.44 1.31 10.57
C ILE A 139 -9.47 0.97 9.08
N LEU A 140 -9.81 -0.27 8.73
CA LEU A 140 -9.90 -0.68 7.32
C LEU A 140 -11.03 0.04 6.59
N ALA A 141 -12.17 0.22 7.23
CA ALA A 141 -13.29 0.98 6.67
C ALA A 141 -12.93 2.45 6.45
N LEU A 142 -12.26 3.07 7.43
CA LEU A 142 -11.79 4.46 7.31
C LEU A 142 -10.83 4.61 6.12
N ILE A 143 -9.85 3.72 5.98
CA ILE A 143 -8.90 3.75 4.87
C ILE A 143 -9.64 3.50 3.55
N ALA A 144 -10.58 2.55 3.50
CA ALA A 144 -11.37 2.27 2.29
C ALA A 144 -12.18 3.49 1.84
N VAL A 145 -12.79 4.22 2.79
CA VAL A 145 -13.53 5.47 2.49
C VAL A 145 -12.57 6.54 1.95
N LEU A 146 -11.40 6.74 2.56
CA LEU A 146 -10.42 7.71 2.06
C LEU A 146 -9.95 7.35 0.64
N MET A 147 -9.64 6.09 0.40
CA MET A 147 -9.20 5.61 -0.92
C MET A 147 -10.34 5.57 -1.97
N TYR A 148 -11.60 5.60 -1.54
CA TYR A 148 -12.73 5.79 -2.44
C TYR A 148 -12.66 7.16 -3.12
N PHE A 149 -12.30 8.20 -2.39
CA PHE A 149 -12.11 9.55 -2.94
C PHE A 149 -10.85 9.70 -3.81
N GLU A 150 -9.89 8.79 -3.71
CA GLU A 150 -8.64 8.77 -4.51
C GLU A 150 -8.77 8.02 -5.85
N PRO A 151 -9.90 7.55 -6.31
CA PRO A 151 -10.23 6.49 -7.27
C PRO A 151 -9.12 5.41 -7.45
N HIS A 152 -8.75 4.72 -6.36
CA HIS A 152 -7.67 3.72 -6.35
C HIS A 152 -8.14 2.33 -5.91
N LEU A 153 -8.95 1.69 -6.75
CA LEU A 153 -9.59 0.41 -6.44
C LEU A 153 -8.59 -0.72 -6.09
N SER A 154 -7.55 -0.88 -6.91
CA SER A 154 -6.55 -1.95 -6.70
C SER A 154 -5.79 -1.82 -5.38
N GLY A 155 -5.42 -0.59 -5.01
CA GLY A 155 -4.78 -0.31 -3.72
C GLY A 155 -5.72 -0.57 -2.54
N THR A 156 -6.99 -0.22 -2.66
CA THR A 156 -8.01 -0.48 -1.64
C THR A 156 -8.18 -1.97 -1.39
N VAL A 157 -8.37 -2.76 -2.45
CA VAL A 157 -8.51 -4.23 -2.36
C VAL A 157 -7.28 -4.85 -1.71
N LEU A 158 -6.09 -4.39 -2.09
CA LEU A 158 -4.84 -4.90 -1.52
C LEU A 158 -4.71 -4.61 -0.03
N ILE A 159 -5.02 -3.38 0.42
CA ILE A 159 -4.95 -3.02 1.85
C ILE A 159 -5.99 -3.80 2.66
N LEU A 160 -7.22 -3.90 2.16
CA LEU A 160 -8.27 -4.69 2.80
C LEU A 160 -7.88 -6.17 2.89
N GLY A 161 -7.31 -6.73 1.81
CA GLY A 161 -6.81 -8.11 1.78
C GLY A 161 -5.69 -8.35 2.79
N ILE A 162 -4.71 -7.46 2.86
CA ILE A 162 -3.62 -7.52 3.85
C ILE A 162 -4.20 -7.46 5.27
N GLY A 163 -5.07 -6.50 5.56
CA GLY A 163 -5.70 -6.35 6.87
C GLY A 163 -6.51 -7.58 7.27
N ALA A 164 -7.33 -8.11 6.36
CA ALA A 164 -8.12 -9.31 6.58
C ALA A 164 -7.24 -10.55 6.83
N ALA A 165 -6.18 -10.74 6.05
CA ALA A 165 -5.22 -11.83 6.24
C ALA A 165 -4.52 -11.75 7.61
N MET A 166 -4.10 -10.55 8.02
CA MET A 166 -3.49 -10.33 9.34
C MET A 166 -4.47 -10.63 10.47
N MET A 167 -5.71 -10.20 10.35
CA MET A 167 -6.76 -10.49 11.32
C MET A 167 -7.04 -12.00 11.41
N PHE A 168 -7.09 -12.68 10.27
CA PHE A 168 -7.28 -14.13 10.20
C PHE A 168 -6.14 -14.89 10.90
N VAL A 169 -4.89 -14.59 10.57
CA VAL A 169 -3.70 -15.14 11.23
C VAL A 169 -3.70 -14.80 12.73
N GLY A 170 -4.22 -13.63 13.10
CA GLY A 170 -4.39 -13.18 14.49
C GLY A 170 -5.44 -13.94 15.30
N GLY A 171 -6.17 -14.89 14.69
CA GLY A 171 -7.09 -15.80 15.39
C GLY A 171 -8.55 -15.35 15.39
N ILE A 172 -8.95 -14.45 14.49
CA ILE A 172 -10.38 -14.14 14.27
C ILE A 172 -11.08 -15.36 13.67
N ARG A 173 -12.35 -15.54 14.05
CA ARG A 173 -13.18 -16.61 13.49
C ARG A 173 -13.37 -16.40 11.98
N GLY A 174 -13.09 -17.44 11.18
CA GLY A 174 -13.03 -17.38 9.71
C GLY A 174 -14.29 -16.83 9.02
N TYR A 175 -15.49 -17.01 9.60
CA TYR A 175 -16.73 -16.50 9.04
C TYR A 175 -16.77 -14.95 8.96
N TRP A 176 -16.10 -14.25 9.88
CA TRP A 176 -15.99 -12.79 9.83
C TRP A 176 -15.11 -12.30 8.68
N VAL A 177 -14.07 -13.07 8.36
CA VAL A 177 -13.23 -12.80 7.19
C VAL A 177 -14.04 -13.00 5.91
N GLY A 178 -14.87 -14.05 5.86
CA GLY A 178 -15.79 -14.28 4.75
C GLY A 178 -16.77 -13.12 4.53
N ILE A 179 -17.34 -12.57 5.61
CA ILE A 179 -18.23 -11.38 5.54
C ILE A 179 -17.44 -10.17 5.02
N GLY A 180 -16.21 -9.96 5.51
CA GLY A 180 -15.35 -8.85 5.05
C GLY A 180 -14.99 -8.96 3.57
N ILE A 181 -14.65 -10.16 3.10
CA ILE A 181 -14.38 -10.42 1.68
C ILE A 181 -15.64 -10.21 0.83
N GLY A 182 -16.79 -10.71 1.27
CA GLY A 182 -18.07 -10.50 0.58
C GLY A 182 -18.41 -9.02 0.44
N GLY A 183 -18.18 -8.22 1.49
CA GLY A 183 -18.36 -6.76 1.45
C GLY A 183 -17.38 -6.08 0.49
N ALA A 184 -16.12 -6.50 0.48
CA ALA A 184 -15.11 -5.97 -0.44
C ALA A 184 -15.44 -6.30 -1.91
N VAL A 185 -15.89 -7.52 -2.20
CA VAL A 185 -16.31 -7.94 -3.54
C VAL A 185 -17.57 -7.17 -3.98
N SER A 186 -18.54 -6.99 -3.10
CA SER A 186 -19.74 -6.18 -3.39
C SER A 186 -19.38 -4.73 -3.70
N TYR A 187 -18.45 -4.15 -2.94
CA TYR A 187 -17.92 -2.80 -3.19
C TYR A 187 -17.24 -2.68 -4.56
N THR A 188 -16.39 -3.66 -4.92
CA THR A 188 -15.69 -3.65 -6.22
C THR A 188 -16.67 -3.80 -7.38
N HIS A 189 -17.70 -4.62 -7.21
CA HIS A 189 -18.74 -4.84 -8.23
C HIS A 189 -19.60 -3.59 -8.46
N LEU A 190 -20.02 -2.91 -7.39
CA LEU A 190 -20.77 -1.66 -7.49
C LEU A 190 -19.97 -0.58 -8.22
N ARG A 191 -18.69 -0.45 -7.93
CA ARG A 191 -17.85 0.56 -8.56
C ARG A 191 -17.52 0.25 -10.02
N ALA A 192 -17.41 -1.01 -10.40
CA ALA A 192 -17.23 -1.39 -11.80
C ALA A 192 -18.43 -0.94 -12.65
N HIS A 193 -19.64 -1.02 -12.11
CA HIS A 193 -20.86 -0.54 -12.78
C HIS A 193 -20.93 0.98 -12.90
N GLU A 194 -20.40 1.74 -11.93
CA GLU A 194 -20.38 3.21 -12.02
C GLU A 194 -19.39 3.74 -13.08
N THR A 195 -18.35 2.97 -13.41
CA THR A 195 -17.37 3.38 -14.44
C THR A 195 -17.80 3.03 -15.86
N GLU A 196 -18.86 2.24 -16.04
CA GLU A 196 -19.44 1.90 -17.36
C GLU A 196 -20.60 2.83 -17.77
N LEU A 197 -21.07 3.68 -16.88
CA LEU A 197 -22.09 4.70 -17.13
C LEU A 197 -21.46 6.07 -17.42
#